data_5ae72c6cdcfa580672ca4b68b1815858
#
_entry.id   5ae72c6cdcfa580672ca4b68b1815858
#
_cell.length_a   1.000
_cell.length_b   1.000
_cell.length_c   1.000
_cell.angle_alpha   90.00
_cell.angle_beta   90.00
_cell.angle_gamma   90.00
#
_symmetry.space_group_name_H-M   'P 1'
#
loop_
_entity.id
_entity.type
_entity.pdbx_description
1 polymer ?
#
loop_
_entity_poly.entity_id
_entity_poly.type
_entity_poly.pdbx_seq_one_letter_code
_entity_poly.pdbx_strand_id
1 'polypeptide(L)'
;MSLHPGFSIIMPTFNRAFCICEAVDSVLMQNYPDFELIVVDDGSSDGTDMLLKERYGAEMACGRLKYLRSGHEGVSAARNKGLCAATREWAGYLDTDNRMCADYFAVFENAVRTGGAKCYYAQIKHLNNRRVVGRAYDARAFCRWCLADMNAFVHHRSLYDELGGFDESMKRFVDWELMLRYSRKYVPVFVPRVVSLYNDSDEIKRISNSEDAEQARRIIYDRYLPAKLPVIKRKVLIVSEMFKGGVVPADEERVFREYLAFYRQRFEVLEKMDTSRFNLLVKVPEKVPLFVENKCRALTAFYDFVLLCTPESFGAVLDAAVDFGEEKAVVFEENGILPAGLPGLLEQTAAAAAGTVREMFGGRAVVISELDKAACLQ
;
A
#
# COMPACT_ATOMS: atom_id res chain seq x y z
N MET A 1 -6.53 -10.52 36.03
CA MET A 1 -6.38 -9.78 34.75
C MET A 1 -6.35 -8.31 35.08
N SER A 2 -5.41 -7.55 34.53
CA SER A 2 -5.35 -6.09 34.73
C SER A 2 -6.67 -5.42 34.32
N LEU A 3 -7.09 -4.41 35.06
CA LEU A 3 -8.29 -3.64 34.75
C LEU A 3 -8.17 -2.90 33.39
N HIS A 4 -6.94 -2.61 33.01
CA HIS A 4 -6.56 -1.92 31.77
C HIS A 4 -5.50 -2.71 31.01
N PRO A 5 -5.59 -2.86 29.65
CA PRO A 5 -4.53 -3.43 28.85
C PRO A 5 -3.26 -2.57 28.90
N GLY A 6 -2.11 -3.18 29.10
CA GLY A 6 -0.84 -2.45 29.15
C GLY A 6 -0.27 -2.21 27.75
N PHE A 7 0.32 -1.03 27.52
CA PHE A 7 0.94 -0.64 26.25
C PHE A 7 2.42 -0.33 26.40
N SER A 8 3.26 -0.90 25.53
CA SER A 8 4.66 -0.49 25.33
C SER A 8 4.74 0.35 24.06
N ILE A 9 5.16 1.59 24.18
CA ILE A 9 5.39 2.48 23.04
C ILE A 9 6.86 2.49 22.69
N ILE A 10 7.20 2.10 21.47
CA ILE A 10 8.57 2.01 20.97
C ILE A 10 8.87 3.24 20.14
N MET A 11 9.93 3.98 20.52
CA MET A 11 10.35 5.22 19.89
C MET A 11 11.80 5.10 19.44
N PRO A 12 12.07 4.77 18.16
CA PRO A 12 13.43 4.81 17.64
C PRO A 12 13.90 6.25 17.45
N THR A 13 15.16 6.53 17.75
CA THR A 13 15.75 7.86 17.56
C THR A 13 17.17 7.78 17.03
N PHE A 14 17.55 8.75 16.19
CA PHE A 14 18.93 8.96 15.76
C PHE A 14 19.13 10.43 15.37
N ASN A 15 19.97 11.14 16.15
CA ASN A 15 20.26 12.56 15.97
C ASN A 15 18.98 13.42 15.90
N ARG A 16 18.15 13.37 16.94
CA ARG A 16 16.84 14.05 17.02
C ARG A 16 16.68 14.93 18.27
N ALA A 17 17.79 15.42 18.87
CA ALA A 17 17.72 16.30 20.04
C ALA A 17 16.79 17.51 19.82
N PHE A 18 16.70 18.02 18.59
CA PHE A 18 15.90 19.20 18.22
C PHE A 18 14.38 18.99 18.29
N CYS A 19 13.87 17.75 18.24
CA CYS A 19 12.43 17.48 18.18
C CYS A 19 11.93 16.39 19.13
N ILE A 20 12.80 15.51 19.64
CA ILE A 20 12.40 14.33 20.41
C ILE A 20 11.56 14.66 21.66
N CYS A 21 11.80 15.80 22.31
CA CYS A 21 11.08 16.15 23.53
C CYS A 21 9.57 16.27 23.32
N GLU A 22 9.12 16.82 22.21
CA GLU A 22 7.70 16.95 21.89
C GLU A 22 7.03 15.59 21.72
N ALA A 23 7.72 14.64 21.07
CA ALA A 23 7.24 13.29 20.93
C ALA A 23 7.16 12.56 22.28
N VAL A 24 8.21 12.64 23.11
CA VAL A 24 8.25 12.04 24.44
C VAL A 24 7.16 12.64 25.35
N ASP A 25 7.05 13.96 25.39
CA ASP A 25 6.00 14.65 26.18
C ASP A 25 4.60 14.18 25.76
N SER A 26 4.34 14.01 24.46
CA SER A 26 3.03 13.58 23.97
C SER A 26 2.62 12.17 24.44
N VAL A 27 3.60 11.31 24.74
CA VAL A 27 3.36 9.98 25.33
C VAL A 27 3.24 10.07 26.85
N LEU A 28 4.15 10.78 27.52
CA LEU A 28 4.21 10.82 28.98
C LEU A 28 3.05 11.58 29.61
N MET A 29 2.46 12.56 28.88
CA MET A 29 1.30 13.34 29.28
C MET A 29 -0.05 12.60 29.12
N GLN A 30 -0.05 11.37 28.59
CA GLN A 30 -1.28 10.58 28.49
C GLN A 30 -1.87 10.26 29.86
N ASN A 31 -3.17 10.47 30.00
CA ASN A 31 -3.90 10.06 31.20
C ASN A 31 -4.31 8.58 31.10
N TYR A 32 -3.32 7.69 31.23
CA TYR A 32 -3.50 6.25 31.15
C TYR A 32 -2.65 5.54 32.21
N PRO A 33 -3.18 4.52 32.92
CA PRO A 33 -2.49 3.97 34.11
C PRO A 33 -1.36 2.98 33.76
N ASP A 34 -1.45 2.22 32.68
CA ASP A 34 -0.52 1.11 32.40
C ASP A 34 0.12 1.21 31.00
N PHE A 35 1.17 2.04 30.94
CA PHE A 35 2.03 2.11 29.75
C PHE A 35 3.49 2.30 30.13
N GLU A 36 4.35 2.02 29.19
CA GLU A 36 5.77 2.35 29.22
C GLU A 36 6.20 2.95 27.86
N LEU A 37 7.13 3.89 27.89
CA LEU A 37 7.79 4.42 26.71
C LEU A 37 9.21 3.85 26.64
N ILE A 38 9.59 3.27 25.50
CA ILE A 38 10.91 2.70 25.24
C ILE A 38 11.57 3.50 24.13
N VAL A 39 12.45 4.41 24.51
CA VAL A 39 13.27 5.17 23.56
C VAL A 39 14.52 4.36 23.23
N VAL A 40 14.71 4.06 21.95
CA VAL A 40 15.90 3.34 21.46
C VAL A 40 16.72 4.28 20.60
N ASP A 41 17.83 4.73 21.15
CA ASP A 41 18.79 5.61 20.50
C ASP A 41 19.79 4.81 19.67
N ASP A 42 19.72 4.96 18.37
CA ASP A 42 20.56 4.25 17.40
C ASP A 42 21.94 4.92 17.20
N GLY A 43 22.59 5.32 18.33
CA GLY A 43 23.94 5.85 18.31
C GLY A 43 24.02 7.35 18.05
N SER A 44 23.10 8.16 18.55
CA SER A 44 23.11 9.63 18.39
C SER A 44 24.41 10.27 18.91
N SER A 45 24.84 11.32 18.22
CA SER A 45 26.00 12.12 18.56
C SER A 45 25.70 13.61 18.83
N ASP A 46 24.41 13.99 18.74
CA ASP A 46 23.91 15.38 18.82
C ASP A 46 23.49 15.80 20.25
N GLY A 47 23.81 14.98 21.27
CA GLY A 47 23.42 15.23 22.65
C GLY A 47 22.03 14.74 23.03
N THR A 48 21.35 13.97 22.16
CA THR A 48 20.02 13.37 22.45
C THR A 48 19.99 12.62 23.76
N ASP A 49 21.05 11.85 24.11
CA ASP A 49 21.12 11.06 25.31
C ASP A 49 21.23 11.92 26.60
N MET A 50 22.01 12.99 26.55
CA MET A 50 22.14 13.92 27.68
C MET A 50 20.82 14.66 27.91
N LEU A 51 20.21 15.17 26.85
CA LEU A 51 18.91 15.85 26.88
C LEU A 51 17.82 14.99 27.51
N LEU A 52 17.73 13.72 27.10
CA LEU A 52 16.73 12.81 27.64
C LEU A 52 16.96 12.47 29.11
N LYS A 53 18.21 12.22 29.52
CA LYS A 53 18.56 11.94 30.93
C LYS A 53 18.30 13.13 31.83
N GLU A 54 18.62 14.33 31.37
CA GLU A 54 18.40 15.57 32.13
C GLU A 54 16.91 15.86 32.31
N ARG A 55 16.14 15.77 31.23
CA ARG A 55 14.72 16.16 31.20
C ARG A 55 13.78 15.11 31.80
N TYR A 56 14.08 13.82 31.60
CA TYR A 56 13.18 12.71 31.95
C TYR A 56 13.77 11.71 32.95
N GLY A 57 14.75 12.15 33.76
CA GLY A 57 15.39 11.30 34.75
C GLY A 57 14.41 10.71 35.77
N ALA A 58 13.35 11.44 36.13
CA ALA A 58 12.34 10.98 37.06
C ALA A 58 11.49 9.85 36.44
N GLU A 59 11.07 9.99 35.18
CA GLU A 59 10.30 8.98 34.41
C GLU A 59 11.13 7.73 34.15
N MET A 60 12.45 7.89 33.97
CA MET A 60 13.40 6.76 33.90
C MET A 60 13.53 6.04 35.25
N ALA A 61 13.64 6.77 36.32
CA ALA A 61 13.80 6.21 37.68
C ALA A 61 12.52 5.43 38.10
N CYS A 62 11.34 5.89 37.74
CA CYS A 62 10.09 5.19 38.08
C CYS A 62 9.70 4.11 37.03
N GLY A 63 10.48 3.93 35.96
CA GLY A 63 10.25 2.90 34.93
C GLY A 63 9.18 3.23 33.89
N ARG A 64 8.65 4.46 33.86
CA ARG A 64 7.71 4.90 32.82
C ARG A 64 8.41 5.16 31.48
N LEU A 65 9.69 5.56 31.51
CA LEU A 65 10.54 5.70 30.34
C LEU A 65 11.75 4.77 30.47
N LYS A 66 12.00 3.95 29.48
CA LYS A 66 13.24 3.18 29.31
C LYS A 66 14.06 3.80 28.19
N TYR A 67 15.34 4.04 28.46
CA TYR A 67 16.29 4.50 27.44
C TYR A 67 17.29 3.38 27.13
N LEU A 68 17.34 2.99 25.86
CA LEU A 68 18.26 1.98 25.33
C LEU A 68 19.14 2.63 24.26
N ARG A 69 20.40 2.22 24.17
CA ARG A 69 21.32 2.68 23.12
C ARG A 69 21.82 1.52 22.29
N SER A 70 21.94 1.71 20.98
CA SER A 70 22.56 0.80 20.00
C SER A 70 23.71 1.46 19.25
N GLY A 71 24.35 0.72 18.37
CA GLY A 71 25.56 1.14 17.66
C GLY A 71 25.34 1.59 16.22
N HIS A 72 24.22 2.27 15.91
CA HIS A 72 23.86 2.69 14.56
C HIS A 72 23.59 1.52 13.59
N GLU A 73 22.64 0.69 13.98
CA GLU A 73 22.24 -0.52 13.27
C GLU A 73 21.00 -0.31 12.38
N GLY A 74 20.41 0.88 12.44
CA GLY A 74 19.24 1.28 11.65
C GLY A 74 17.91 1.18 12.38
N VAL A 75 16.89 1.83 11.83
CA VAL A 75 15.56 2.00 12.48
C VAL A 75 14.86 0.66 12.75
N SER A 76 15.03 -0.34 11.89
CA SER A 76 14.46 -1.68 12.08
C SER A 76 15.06 -2.39 13.29
N ALA A 77 16.39 -2.38 13.40
CA ALA A 77 17.12 -2.93 14.55
C ALA A 77 16.74 -2.20 15.86
N ALA A 78 16.66 -0.87 15.82
CA ALA A 78 16.22 -0.08 16.97
C ALA A 78 14.79 -0.45 17.40
N ARG A 79 13.83 -0.58 16.45
CA ARG A 79 12.47 -1.02 16.78
C ARG A 79 12.43 -2.45 17.32
N ASN A 80 13.22 -3.37 16.77
CA ASN A 80 13.32 -4.76 17.26
C ASN A 80 13.89 -4.80 18.68
N LYS A 81 14.92 -4.00 18.97
CA LYS A 81 15.47 -3.86 20.33
C LYS A 81 14.42 -3.34 21.31
N GLY A 82 13.60 -2.37 20.88
CA GLY A 82 12.47 -1.87 21.65
C GLY A 82 11.39 -2.95 21.88
N LEU A 83 11.04 -3.73 20.87
CA LEU A 83 10.09 -4.85 20.98
C LEU A 83 10.58 -5.93 21.95
N CYS A 84 11.86 -6.28 21.89
CA CYS A 84 12.48 -7.22 22.81
C CYS A 84 12.42 -6.72 24.27
N ALA A 85 12.57 -5.42 24.50
CA ALA A 85 12.53 -4.79 25.83
C ALA A 85 11.10 -4.48 26.32
N ALA A 86 10.09 -4.62 25.47
CA ALA A 86 8.70 -4.36 25.78
C ALA A 86 8.17 -5.38 26.81
N THR A 87 7.48 -4.89 27.83
CA THR A 87 6.95 -5.74 28.92
C THR A 87 5.42 -5.76 28.97
N ARG A 88 4.76 -4.84 28.25
CA ARG A 88 3.31 -4.77 28.21
C ARG A 88 2.73 -5.69 27.13
N GLU A 89 1.45 -5.97 27.27
CA GLU A 89 0.71 -6.89 26.40
C GLU A 89 0.61 -6.38 24.94
N TRP A 90 0.49 -5.06 24.77
CA TRP A 90 0.33 -4.39 23.49
C TRP A 90 1.54 -3.53 23.15
N ALA A 91 2.02 -3.63 21.91
CA ALA A 91 3.09 -2.79 21.39
C ALA A 91 2.52 -1.77 20.39
N GLY A 92 2.95 -0.52 20.54
CA GLY A 92 2.69 0.58 19.62
C GLY A 92 3.99 1.32 19.30
N TYR A 93 3.92 2.29 18.42
CA TYR A 93 5.11 2.99 17.91
C TYR A 93 4.86 4.50 17.83
N LEU A 94 5.91 5.26 18.00
CA LEU A 94 5.92 6.69 17.71
C LEU A 94 7.30 7.11 17.22
N ASP A 95 7.36 7.68 16.01
CA ASP A 95 8.59 8.30 15.52
C ASP A 95 8.81 9.66 16.19
N THR A 96 10.07 10.04 16.40
CA THR A 96 10.48 11.20 17.20
C THR A 96 10.09 12.57 16.64
N ASP A 97 9.62 12.63 15.39
CA ASP A 97 9.13 13.84 14.74
C ASP A 97 7.60 13.95 14.74
N ASN A 98 6.91 12.97 15.33
CA ASN A 98 5.45 12.91 15.39
C ASN A 98 4.93 13.07 16.84
N ARG A 99 3.62 13.18 17.02
CA ARG A 99 2.98 13.35 18.35
C ARG A 99 1.76 12.46 18.49
N MET A 100 1.58 11.87 19.65
CA MET A 100 0.32 11.21 20.01
C MET A 100 -0.77 12.22 20.34
N CYS A 101 -2.01 11.94 19.93
CA CYS A 101 -3.18 12.65 20.42
C CYS A 101 -3.45 12.26 21.89
N ALA A 102 -4.06 13.16 22.66
CA ALA A 102 -4.27 12.97 24.10
C ALA A 102 -5.15 11.75 24.48
N ASP A 103 -5.93 11.23 23.54
CA ASP A 103 -6.81 10.08 23.71
C ASP A 103 -6.28 8.77 23.09
N TYR A 104 -4.99 8.71 22.70
CA TYR A 104 -4.39 7.56 22.01
C TYR A 104 -4.66 6.24 22.71
N PHE A 105 -4.30 6.13 23.99
CA PHE A 105 -4.49 4.89 24.76
C PHE A 105 -5.96 4.57 25.00
N ALA A 106 -6.80 5.57 25.27
CA ALA A 106 -8.23 5.35 25.47
C ALA A 106 -8.92 4.80 24.21
N VAL A 107 -8.52 5.29 23.03
CA VAL A 107 -9.02 4.83 21.73
C VAL A 107 -8.64 3.35 21.51
N PHE A 108 -7.35 3.00 21.72
CA PHE A 108 -6.90 1.63 21.53
C PHE A 108 -7.37 0.69 22.64
N GLU A 109 -7.48 1.13 23.90
CA GLU A 109 -8.10 0.34 24.95
C GLU A 109 -9.50 -0.09 24.58
N ASN A 110 -10.34 0.87 24.15
CA ASN A 110 -11.69 0.55 23.73
C ASN A 110 -11.71 -0.46 22.57
N ALA A 111 -10.85 -0.27 21.56
CA ALA A 111 -10.77 -1.17 20.43
C ALA A 111 -10.31 -2.59 20.82
N VAL A 112 -9.30 -2.70 21.68
CA VAL A 112 -8.76 -3.97 22.19
C VAL A 112 -9.81 -4.73 23.01
N ARG A 113 -10.53 -4.04 23.87
CA ARG A 113 -11.56 -4.66 24.75
C ARG A 113 -12.79 -5.15 24.00
N THR A 114 -13.13 -4.48 22.89
CA THR A 114 -14.36 -4.78 22.13
C THR A 114 -14.12 -5.61 20.87
N GLY A 115 -12.90 -5.55 20.28
CA GLY A 115 -12.66 -6.04 18.94
C GLY A 115 -12.15 -7.48 18.83
N GLY A 116 -11.54 -8.07 19.86
CA GLY A 116 -11.03 -9.45 19.86
C GLY A 116 -9.92 -9.75 18.85
N ALA A 117 -9.37 -8.76 18.17
CA ALA A 117 -8.29 -8.90 17.19
C ALA A 117 -6.91 -8.81 17.87
N LYS A 118 -5.86 -9.25 17.17
CA LYS A 118 -4.47 -9.15 17.63
C LYS A 118 -3.72 -7.92 17.10
N CYS A 119 -4.29 -7.17 16.17
CA CYS A 119 -3.73 -5.92 15.68
C CYS A 119 -4.83 -4.92 15.28
N TYR A 120 -4.53 -3.66 15.52
CA TYR A 120 -5.42 -2.53 15.30
C TYR A 120 -4.64 -1.41 14.64
N TYR A 121 -5.29 -0.62 13.82
CA TYR A 121 -4.72 0.62 13.32
C TYR A 121 -5.77 1.70 13.21
N ALA A 122 -5.33 2.94 13.35
CA ALA A 122 -6.19 4.11 13.36
C ALA A 122 -5.73 5.11 12.28
N GLN A 123 -6.24 6.32 12.35
CA GLN A 123 -5.89 7.39 11.44
C GLN A 123 -4.76 8.25 12.02
N ILE A 124 -3.95 8.81 11.12
CA ILE A 124 -3.04 9.92 11.40
C ILE A 124 -3.54 11.19 10.71
N LYS A 125 -3.16 12.35 11.23
CA LYS A 125 -3.42 13.64 10.60
C LYS A 125 -2.11 14.37 10.33
N HIS A 126 -1.88 14.74 9.10
CA HIS A 126 -0.75 15.57 8.71
C HIS A 126 -0.90 16.99 9.27
N LEU A 127 0.18 17.55 9.80
CA LEU A 127 0.15 18.88 10.44
C LEU A 127 0.04 20.02 9.41
N ASN A 128 0.82 19.95 8.31
CA ASN A 128 0.88 21.03 7.32
C ASN A 128 -0.29 20.97 6.34
N ASN A 129 -0.47 19.86 5.64
CA ASN A 129 -1.52 19.73 4.63
C ASN A 129 -2.88 19.31 5.20
N ARG A 130 -2.98 19.04 6.50
CA ARG A 130 -4.18 18.62 7.24
C ARG A 130 -4.87 17.36 6.73
N ARG A 131 -4.21 16.61 5.86
CA ARG A 131 -4.73 15.37 5.30
C ARG A 131 -4.86 14.32 6.41
N VAL A 132 -5.98 13.62 6.44
CA VAL A 132 -6.18 12.43 7.28
C VAL A 132 -5.89 11.19 6.46
N VAL A 133 -5.04 10.31 6.98
CA VAL A 133 -4.62 9.06 6.36
C VAL A 133 -5.04 7.89 7.25
N GLY A 134 -5.43 6.80 6.65
CA GLY A 134 -5.98 5.61 7.30
C GLY A 134 -7.41 5.37 6.86
N ARG A 135 -7.70 4.16 6.40
CA ARG A 135 -9.01 3.73 5.90
C ARG A 135 -9.26 2.27 6.25
N ALA A 136 -10.50 1.81 6.09
CA ALA A 136 -10.90 0.43 6.36
C ALA A 136 -9.97 -0.57 5.65
N TYR A 137 -9.74 -1.70 6.29
CA TYR A 137 -8.88 -2.77 5.78
C TYR A 137 -9.49 -3.40 4.53
N ASP A 138 -8.69 -3.48 3.51
CA ASP A 138 -8.93 -4.24 2.30
C ASP A 138 -7.65 -5.00 1.98
N ALA A 139 -7.70 -6.32 1.96
CA ALA A 139 -6.52 -7.17 1.78
C ALA A 139 -5.84 -6.96 0.42
N ARG A 140 -6.61 -6.74 -0.66
CA ARG A 140 -6.07 -6.48 -2.00
C ARG A 140 -5.39 -5.12 -2.06
N ALA A 141 -6.05 -4.09 -1.52
CA ALA A 141 -5.46 -2.76 -1.45
C ALA A 141 -4.20 -2.75 -0.59
N PHE A 142 -4.19 -3.47 0.55
CA PHE A 142 -3.06 -3.51 1.47
C PHE A 142 -1.82 -4.19 0.87
N CYS A 143 -2.00 -5.19 0.00
CA CYS A 143 -0.89 -5.76 -0.78
C CYS A 143 -0.32 -4.80 -1.84
N ARG A 144 -1.04 -3.74 -2.23
CA ARG A 144 -0.63 -2.79 -3.28
C ARG A 144 0.00 -1.52 -2.72
N TRP A 145 -0.44 -1.08 -1.55
CA TRP A 145 0.07 0.09 -0.82
C TRP A 145 -0.25 0.01 0.67
N CYS A 146 0.55 0.68 1.47
CA CYS A 146 0.30 0.76 2.91
C CYS A 146 -0.97 1.57 3.20
N LEU A 147 -1.92 0.97 3.94
CA LEU A 147 -3.18 1.61 4.34
C LEU A 147 -3.10 2.28 5.71
N ALA A 148 -2.07 1.98 6.48
CA ALA A 148 -1.87 2.41 7.85
C ALA A 148 -0.49 3.08 8.00
N ASP A 149 -0.35 3.87 9.04
CA ASP A 149 0.93 4.44 9.45
C ASP A 149 1.38 3.79 10.75
N MET A 150 2.69 3.59 10.93
CA MET A 150 3.24 2.93 12.11
C MET A 150 2.90 3.69 13.40
N ASN A 151 2.81 5.02 13.35
CA ASN A 151 2.44 5.86 14.51
C ASN A 151 0.98 5.68 14.96
N ALA A 152 0.18 4.95 14.22
CA ALA A 152 -1.21 4.63 14.53
C ALA A 152 -1.48 3.11 14.48
N PHE A 153 -0.46 2.28 14.62
CA PHE A 153 -0.55 0.82 14.62
C PHE A 153 -0.24 0.25 16.00
N VAL A 154 -1.11 -0.64 16.48
CA VAL A 154 -0.94 -1.35 17.75
C VAL A 154 -1.17 -2.83 17.52
N HIS A 155 -0.33 -3.67 18.09
CA HIS A 155 -0.46 -5.11 18.01
C HIS A 155 -0.19 -5.82 19.34
N HIS A 156 -0.82 -6.97 19.54
CA HIS A 156 -0.52 -7.85 20.66
C HIS A 156 0.92 -8.37 20.54
N ARG A 157 1.67 -8.36 21.64
CA ARG A 157 3.08 -8.74 21.66
C ARG A 157 3.34 -10.17 21.16
N SER A 158 2.37 -11.08 21.35
CA SER A 158 2.49 -12.44 20.82
C SER A 158 2.70 -12.51 19.30
N LEU A 159 2.38 -11.46 18.54
CA LEU A 159 2.66 -11.43 17.09
C LEU A 159 4.16 -11.30 16.82
N TYR A 160 4.88 -10.55 17.66
CA TYR A 160 6.34 -10.49 17.60
C TYR A 160 6.96 -11.86 17.92
N ASP A 161 6.48 -12.53 18.97
CA ASP A 161 6.99 -13.84 19.35
C ASP A 161 6.71 -14.92 18.29
N GLU A 162 5.59 -14.80 17.59
CA GLU A 162 5.12 -15.79 16.61
C GLU A 162 5.63 -15.54 15.18
N LEU A 163 5.65 -14.29 14.75
CA LEU A 163 5.88 -13.88 13.35
C LEU A 163 7.17 -13.07 13.15
N GLY A 164 7.86 -12.73 14.24
CA GLY A 164 9.08 -11.92 14.22
C GLY A 164 8.82 -10.42 14.15
N GLY A 165 9.89 -9.64 14.34
CA GLY A 165 9.90 -8.18 14.30
C GLY A 165 10.10 -7.60 12.88
N PHE A 166 10.67 -6.39 12.83
CA PHE A 166 10.98 -5.71 11.58
C PHE A 166 12.09 -6.43 10.80
N ASP A 167 11.98 -6.47 9.48
CA ASP A 167 13.03 -7.02 8.60
C ASP A 167 14.18 -6.01 8.50
N GLU A 168 15.31 -6.35 9.13
CA GLU A 168 16.50 -5.48 9.16
C GLU A 168 17.26 -5.43 7.83
N SER A 169 16.97 -6.36 6.92
CA SER A 169 17.54 -6.34 5.57
C SER A 169 16.89 -5.30 4.65
N MET A 170 15.68 -4.82 5.01
CA MET A 170 14.96 -3.80 4.26
C MET A 170 15.27 -2.40 4.78
N LYS A 171 15.49 -1.46 3.85
CA LYS A 171 15.75 -0.04 4.19
C LYS A 171 14.51 0.84 4.09
N ARG A 172 13.49 0.39 3.37
CA ARG A 172 12.25 1.14 3.16
C ARG A 172 11.05 0.22 3.21
N PHE A 173 9.85 0.77 3.55
CA PHE A 173 8.60 0.04 3.69
C PHE A 173 8.63 -1.08 4.72
N VAL A 174 9.51 -0.97 5.71
CA VAL A 174 9.66 -1.96 6.80
C VAL A 174 8.40 -2.05 7.67
N ASP A 175 7.71 -0.95 7.82
CA ASP A 175 6.39 -0.82 8.46
C ASP A 175 5.31 -1.56 7.67
N TRP A 176 5.25 -1.32 6.37
CA TRP A 176 4.30 -1.99 5.49
C TRP A 176 4.54 -3.50 5.43
N GLU A 177 5.80 -3.93 5.36
CA GLU A 177 6.18 -5.34 5.39
C GLU A 177 5.70 -6.03 6.68
N LEU A 178 6.00 -5.44 7.85
CA LEU A 178 5.56 -5.98 9.14
C LEU A 178 4.04 -6.12 9.20
N MET A 179 3.33 -5.06 8.85
CA MET A 179 1.86 -5.04 8.88
C MET A 179 1.26 -6.04 7.90
N LEU A 180 1.81 -6.22 6.70
CA LEU A 180 1.39 -7.24 5.74
C LEU A 180 1.59 -8.63 6.28
N ARG A 181 2.75 -8.94 6.87
CA ARG A 181 3.07 -10.23 7.46
C ARG A 181 2.10 -10.59 8.58
N TYR A 182 1.81 -9.64 9.47
CA TYR A 182 0.84 -9.82 10.54
C TYR A 182 -0.59 -9.97 10.02
N SER A 183 -1.00 -9.14 9.04
CA SER A 183 -2.35 -9.15 8.48
C SER A 183 -2.71 -10.43 7.72
N ARG A 184 -1.73 -11.17 7.23
CA ARG A 184 -1.98 -12.46 6.58
C ARG A 184 -2.50 -13.53 7.53
N LYS A 185 -2.16 -13.44 8.80
CA LYS A 185 -2.62 -14.38 9.81
C LYS A 185 -3.73 -13.80 10.68
N TYR A 186 -3.68 -12.53 10.95
CA TYR A 186 -4.60 -11.84 11.84
C TYR A 186 -5.11 -10.56 11.17
N VAL A 187 -6.35 -10.59 10.69
CA VAL A 187 -6.97 -9.43 10.03
C VAL A 187 -6.99 -8.25 10.99
N PRO A 188 -6.36 -7.12 10.62
CA PRO A 188 -6.32 -5.94 11.48
C PRO A 188 -7.68 -5.23 11.53
N VAL A 189 -8.01 -4.68 12.68
CA VAL A 189 -9.22 -3.86 12.85
C VAL A 189 -8.89 -2.38 12.65
N PHE A 190 -9.60 -1.74 11.76
CA PHE A 190 -9.50 -0.31 11.54
C PHE A 190 -10.35 0.47 12.55
N VAL A 191 -9.73 1.45 13.22
CA VAL A 191 -10.38 2.37 14.14
C VAL A 191 -10.47 3.75 13.49
N PRO A 192 -11.67 4.26 13.13
CA PRO A 192 -11.83 5.51 12.38
C PRO A 192 -11.66 6.74 13.29
N ARG A 193 -10.51 6.87 13.94
CA ARG A 193 -10.14 7.97 14.85
C ARG A 193 -8.73 8.43 14.56
N VAL A 194 -8.49 9.72 14.59
CA VAL A 194 -7.13 10.29 14.51
C VAL A 194 -6.47 10.14 15.87
N VAL A 195 -5.38 9.39 15.93
CA VAL A 195 -4.64 9.09 17.17
C VAL A 195 -3.22 9.67 17.19
N SER A 196 -2.70 10.08 16.04
CA SER A 196 -1.37 10.67 15.93
C SER A 196 -1.34 11.83 14.93
N LEU A 197 -0.49 12.80 15.21
CA LEU A 197 -0.20 13.95 14.37
C LEU A 197 1.14 13.71 13.68
N TYR A 198 1.11 13.68 12.36
CA TYR A 198 2.27 13.44 11.51
C TYR A 198 2.89 14.77 11.08
N ASN A 199 4.15 14.97 11.40
CA ASN A 199 4.88 16.15 10.98
C ASN A 199 5.38 15.98 9.55
N ASP A 200 4.75 16.62 8.59
CA ASP A 200 5.07 16.57 7.16
C ASP A 200 5.87 17.80 6.67
N SER A 201 6.62 18.46 7.58
CA SER A 201 7.50 19.58 7.19
C SER A 201 8.70 19.08 6.37
N ASP A 202 9.15 19.91 5.40
CA ASP A 202 10.31 19.62 4.54
C ASP A 202 11.66 19.75 5.28
N GLU A 203 11.66 20.36 6.47
CA GLU A 203 12.85 20.55 7.30
C GLU A 203 13.40 19.24 7.90
N ILE A 204 12.57 18.20 7.95
CA ILE A 204 12.92 16.92 8.55
C ILE A 204 13.47 15.97 7.49
N LYS A 205 14.73 15.59 7.61
CA LYS A 205 15.33 14.53 6.80
C LYS A 205 14.68 13.18 7.13
N ARG A 206 13.97 12.59 6.17
CA ARG A 206 13.31 11.29 6.31
C ARG A 206 14.00 10.24 5.45
N ILE A 207 14.00 9.00 5.92
CA ILE A 207 14.45 7.83 5.16
C ILE A 207 13.63 7.68 3.87
N SER A 208 12.35 8.04 3.91
CA SER A 208 11.46 7.99 2.74
C SER A 208 11.91 8.84 1.55
N ASN A 209 12.81 9.79 1.74
CA ASN A 209 13.31 10.68 0.68
C ASN A 209 14.66 10.22 0.11
N SER A 210 15.34 9.26 0.73
CA SER A 210 16.73 8.87 0.39
C SER A 210 16.89 7.47 -0.17
N GLU A 211 15.89 6.59 -0.01
CA GLU A 211 16.00 5.18 -0.36
C GLU A 211 15.12 4.83 -1.57
N ASP A 212 15.56 3.86 -2.38
CA ASP A 212 14.83 3.39 -3.57
C ASP A 212 13.51 2.71 -3.18
N ALA A 213 12.42 3.44 -3.42
CA ALA A 213 11.07 2.97 -3.12
C ALA A 213 10.64 1.80 -3.99
N GLU A 214 11.05 1.76 -5.24
CA GLU A 214 10.56 0.74 -6.18
C GLU A 214 11.28 -0.59 -5.99
N GLN A 215 12.56 -0.58 -5.59
CA GLN A 215 13.25 -1.79 -5.19
C GLN A 215 12.64 -2.40 -3.91
N ALA A 216 12.38 -1.59 -2.91
CA ALA A 216 11.71 -2.06 -1.69
C ALA A 216 10.29 -2.58 -1.98
N ARG A 217 9.54 -1.92 -2.87
CA ARG A 217 8.22 -2.37 -3.32
C ARG A 217 8.31 -3.71 -4.06
N ARG A 218 9.34 -3.91 -4.87
CA ARG A 218 9.59 -5.17 -5.57
C ARG A 218 9.74 -6.33 -4.59
N ILE A 219 10.51 -6.14 -3.50
CA ILE A 219 10.69 -7.14 -2.44
C ILE A 219 9.34 -7.50 -1.81
N ILE A 220 8.50 -6.49 -1.48
CA ILE A 220 7.17 -6.72 -0.93
C ILE A 220 6.29 -7.49 -1.91
N TYR A 221 6.29 -7.13 -3.17
CA TYR A 221 5.48 -7.79 -4.19
C TYR A 221 5.95 -9.23 -4.45
N ASP A 222 7.27 -9.50 -4.40
CA ASP A 222 7.79 -10.87 -4.52
C ASP A 222 7.32 -11.76 -3.36
N ARG A 223 7.23 -11.22 -2.16
CA ARG A 223 6.82 -11.95 -0.95
C ARG A 223 5.30 -12.10 -0.79
N TYR A 224 4.54 -11.07 -1.14
CA TYR A 224 3.16 -10.92 -0.68
C TYR A 224 2.10 -10.83 -1.77
N LEU A 225 2.43 -10.48 -3.01
CA LEU A 225 1.44 -10.54 -4.08
C LEU A 225 1.04 -11.99 -4.36
N PRO A 226 -0.25 -12.25 -4.63
CA PRO A 226 -0.67 -13.54 -5.13
C PRO A 226 -0.01 -13.85 -6.48
N ALA A 227 0.01 -15.12 -6.85
CA ALA A 227 0.44 -15.53 -8.18
C ALA A 227 -0.43 -14.85 -9.25
N LYS A 228 0.15 -14.66 -10.45
CA LYS A 228 -0.62 -14.18 -11.60
C LYS A 228 -1.86 -15.05 -11.81
N LEU A 229 -3.02 -14.42 -11.94
CA LEU A 229 -4.26 -15.14 -12.18
C LEU A 229 -4.25 -15.81 -13.56
N PRO A 230 -4.89 -16.97 -13.72
CA PRO A 230 -4.98 -17.63 -15.00
C PRO A 230 -5.79 -16.80 -16.01
N VAL A 231 -5.42 -16.90 -17.26
CA VAL A 231 -6.18 -16.26 -18.35
C VAL A 231 -7.49 -17.02 -18.53
N ILE A 232 -8.61 -16.31 -18.40
CA ILE A 232 -9.95 -16.83 -18.67
C ILE A 232 -10.40 -16.24 -20.01
N LYS A 233 -10.74 -17.09 -20.97
CA LYS A 233 -11.26 -16.65 -22.27
C LYS A 233 -12.66 -16.04 -22.09
N ARG A 234 -12.88 -14.86 -22.65
CA ARG A 234 -14.17 -14.14 -22.60
C ARG A 234 -14.60 -13.66 -23.98
N LYS A 235 -15.91 -13.41 -24.13
CA LYS A 235 -16.50 -13.04 -25.45
C LYS A 235 -16.13 -11.63 -25.92
N VAL A 236 -15.77 -10.73 -25.03
CA VAL A 236 -15.39 -9.37 -25.38
C VAL A 236 -13.94 -9.12 -24.99
N LEU A 237 -13.16 -8.53 -25.86
CA LEU A 237 -11.81 -8.08 -25.62
C LEU A 237 -11.76 -6.57 -25.81
N ILE A 238 -11.35 -5.86 -24.76
CA ILE A 238 -11.07 -4.42 -24.81
C ILE A 238 -9.56 -4.27 -24.97
N VAL A 239 -9.11 -3.56 -25.99
CA VAL A 239 -7.69 -3.30 -26.23
C VAL A 239 -7.37 -1.87 -25.86
N SER A 240 -6.40 -1.68 -24.98
CA SER A 240 -5.96 -0.40 -24.45
C SER A 240 -4.45 -0.25 -24.55
N GLU A 241 -3.97 0.98 -24.68
CA GLU A 241 -2.54 1.32 -24.57
C GLU A 241 -2.26 2.04 -23.26
N MET A 242 -1.24 1.58 -22.53
CA MET A 242 -0.86 2.24 -21.26
C MET A 242 -0.26 3.62 -21.50
N PHE A 243 0.53 3.76 -22.58
CA PHE A 243 1.11 5.02 -23.00
C PHE A 243 0.71 5.32 -24.43
N LYS A 244 0.30 6.55 -24.69
CA LYS A 244 -0.18 6.97 -26.01
C LYS A 244 0.87 6.74 -27.09
N GLY A 245 0.49 6.00 -28.15
CA GLY A 245 1.40 5.65 -29.23
C GLY A 245 2.52 4.69 -28.86
N GLY A 246 2.38 3.96 -27.73
CA GLY A 246 3.38 2.98 -27.28
C GLY A 246 4.72 3.57 -26.82
N VAL A 247 4.81 4.88 -26.63
CA VAL A 247 6.07 5.56 -26.26
C VAL A 247 6.07 5.93 -24.78
N VAL A 248 7.06 5.44 -24.04
CA VAL A 248 7.29 5.83 -22.64
C VAL A 248 7.91 7.21 -22.61
N PRO A 249 7.34 8.21 -21.90
CA PRO A 249 7.96 9.51 -21.72
C PRO A 249 9.35 9.40 -21.07
N ALA A 250 10.27 10.28 -21.42
CA ALA A 250 11.60 10.33 -20.80
C ALA A 250 11.59 10.89 -19.37
N ASP A 251 10.57 11.69 -19.04
CA ASP A 251 10.41 12.29 -17.72
C ASP A 251 9.57 11.39 -16.80
N GLU A 252 10.13 10.99 -15.66
CA GLU A 252 9.50 10.08 -14.70
C GLU A 252 8.18 10.62 -14.14
N GLU A 253 8.09 11.93 -13.89
CA GLU A 253 6.86 12.53 -13.37
C GLU A 253 5.73 12.46 -14.42
N ARG A 254 6.07 12.63 -15.69
CA ARG A 254 5.14 12.49 -16.80
C ARG A 254 4.70 11.02 -16.96
N VAL A 255 5.63 10.07 -16.86
CA VAL A 255 5.32 8.63 -16.85
C VAL A 255 4.32 8.30 -15.73
N PHE A 256 4.55 8.82 -14.53
CA PHE A 256 3.64 8.60 -13.40
C PHE A 256 2.26 9.21 -13.63
N ARG A 257 2.18 10.43 -14.15
CA ARG A 257 0.90 11.09 -14.49
C ARG A 257 0.12 10.33 -15.57
N GLU A 258 0.78 9.88 -16.62
CA GLU A 258 0.15 9.10 -17.69
C GLU A 258 -0.35 7.75 -17.19
N TYR A 259 0.44 7.05 -16.35
CA TYR A 259 -0.02 5.83 -15.69
C TYR A 259 -1.25 6.07 -14.79
N LEU A 260 -1.25 7.13 -13.98
CA LEU A 260 -2.40 7.45 -13.13
C LEU A 260 -3.65 7.79 -13.96
N ALA A 261 -3.49 8.52 -15.06
CA ALA A 261 -4.59 8.81 -15.98
C ALA A 261 -5.13 7.53 -16.61
N PHE A 262 -4.24 6.66 -17.10
CA PHE A 262 -4.60 5.33 -17.60
C PHE A 262 -5.41 4.55 -16.56
N TYR A 263 -4.91 4.44 -15.32
CA TYR A 263 -5.56 3.66 -14.26
C TYR A 263 -6.95 4.22 -13.94
N ARG A 264 -7.06 5.53 -13.66
CA ARG A 264 -8.33 6.17 -13.27
C ARG A 264 -9.39 6.07 -14.34
N GLN A 265 -9.05 6.37 -15.58
CA GLN A 265 -10.00 6.37 -16.69
C GLN A 265 -10.61 4.98 -16.96
N ARG A 266 -9.88 3.91 -16.65
CA ARG A 266 -10.30 2.55 -16.99
C ARG A 266 -10.79 1.77 -15.78
N PHE A 267 -9.98 1.66 -14.75
CA PHE A 267 -10.30 0.79 -13.62
C PHE A 267 -11.44 1.33 -12.75
N GLU A 268 -11.57 2.66 -12.59
CA GLU A 268 -12.71 3.25 -11.89
C GLU A 268 -14.05 2.99 -12.60
N VAL A 269 -14.02 2.74 -13.89
CA VAL A 269 -15.20 2.39 -14.71
C VAL A 269 -15.39 0.87 -14.74
N LEU A 270 -14.37 0.12 -15.13
CA LEU A 270 -14.44 -1.33 -15.35
C LEU A 270 -14.72 -2.13 -14.09
N GLU A 271 -14.21 -1.69 -12.93
CA GLU A 271 -14.49 -2.34 -11.64
C GLU A 271 -15.97 -2.29 -11.22
N LYS A 272 -16.75 -1.35 -11.80
CA LYS A 272 -18.19 -1.22 -11.55
C LYS A 272 -19.05 -2.09 -12.50
N MET A 273 -18.42 -2.73 -13.47
CA MET A 273 -19.06 -3.55 -14.49
C MET A 273 -18.97 -5.04 -14.15
N ASP A 274 -19.75 -5.87 -14.82
CA ASP A 274 -19.63 -7.33 -14.74
C ASP A 274 -18.35 -7.78 -15.46
N THR A 275 -17.25 -7.89 -14.70
CA THR A 275 -15.93 -8.23 -15.22
C THR A 275 -15.83 -9.65 -15.77
N SER A 276 -16.83 -10.51 -15.53
CA SER A 276 -16.88 -11.86 -16.12
C SER A 276 -17.13 -11.87 -17.64
N ARG A 277 -17.56 -10.75 -18.21
CA ARG A 277 -17.96 -10.63 -19.61
C ARG A 277 -16.87 -10.22 -20.58
N PHE A 278 -15.79 -9.61 -20.09
CA PHE A 278 -14.74 -9.06 -20.94
C PHE A 278 -13.34 -9.31 -20.41
N ASN A 279 -12.36 -9.28 -21.29
CA ASN A 279 -10.94 -9.13 -20.96
C ASN A 279 -10.45 -7.73 -21.36
N LEU A 280 -9.59 -7.14 -20.55
CA LEU A 280 -8.85 -5.92 -20.86
C LEU A 280 -7.42 -6.30 -21.25
N LEU A 281 -7.09 -6.17 -22.53
CA LEU A 281 -5.72 -6.36 -23.02
C LEU A 281 -5.02 -5.01 -23.06
N VAL A 282 -3.99 -4.86 -22.22
CA VAL A 282 -3.20 -3.64 -22.12
C VAL A 282 -1.90 -3.82 -22.86
N LYS A 283 -1.66 -3.01 -23.87
CA LYS A 283 -0.36 -2.91 -24.54
C LYS A 283 0.60 -2.10 -23.69
N VAL A 284 1.73 -2.70 -23.32
CA VAL A 284 2.79 -2.11 -22.52
C VAL A 284 4.07 -2.10 -23.36
N PRO A 285 4.82 -1.00 -23.46
CA PRO A 285 6.11 -0.99 -24.14
C PRO A 285 7.09 -2.01 -23.52
N GLU A 286 8.02 -2.52 -24.33
CA GLU A 286 8.98 -3.56 -23.90
C GLU A 286 9.86 -3.09 -22.74
N LYS A 287 10.24 -1.83 -22.77
CA LYS A 287 11.08 -1.23 -21.73
C LYS A 287 10.26 -0.17 -21.00
N VAL A 288 9.96 -0.43 -19.75
CA VAL A 288 9.25 0.50 -18.86
C VAL A 288 10.04 0.69 -17.56
N PRO A 289 9.91 1.84 -16.87
CA PRO A 289 10.48 2.03 -15.55
C PRO A 289 9.99 0.98 -14.54
N LEU A 290 10.82 0.65 -13.56
CA LEU A 290 10.52 -0.37 -12.54
C LEU A 290 9.17 -0.15 -11.84
N PHE A 291 8.78 1.10 -11.60
CA PHE A 291 7.48 1.36 -10.96
C PHE A 291 6.30 0.95 -11.86
N VAL A 292 6.40 1.11 -13.18
CA VAL A 292 5.36 0.66 -14.14
C VAL A 292 5.31 -0.86 -14.15
N GLU A 293 6.46 -1.53 -14.19
CA GLU A 293 6.55 -2.98 -14.09
C GLU A 293 5.88 -3.52 -12.82
N ASN A 294 6.17 -2.90 -11.66
CA ASN A 294 5.52 -3.24 -10.39
C ASN A 294 4.00 -3.04 -10.44
N LYS A 295 3.53 -1.96 -11.07
CA LYS A 295 2.08 -1.71 -11.24
C LYS A 295 1.42 -2.74 -12.14
N CYS A 296 2.04 -3.07 -13.27
CA CYS A 296 1.58 -4.11 -14.18
C CYS A 296 1.44 -5.47 -13.46
N ARG A 297 2.44 -5.82 -12.67
CA ARG A 297 2.43 -7.03 -11.85
C ARG A 297 1.26 -7.06 -10.87
N ALA A 298 1.00 -5.95 -10.17
CA ALA A 298 -0.15 -5.84 -9.28
C ALA A 298 -1.49 -5.98 -10.03
N LEU A 299 -1.63 -5.41 -11.22
CA LEU A 299 -2.83 -5.53 -12.02
C LEU A 299 -3.15 -6.99 -12.36
N THR A 300 -2.17 -7.74 -12.88
CA THR A 300 -2.39 -9.16 -13.26
C THR A 300 -2.53 -10.11 -12.07
N ALA A 301 -2.08 -9.71 -10.89
CA ALA A 301 -2.26 -10.49 -9.66
C ALA A 301 -3.66 -10.33 -9.03
N PHE A 302 -4.36 -9.23 -9.31
CA PHE A 302 -5.65 -8.93 -8.67
C PHE A 302 -6.85 -8.93 -9.61
N TYR A 303 -6.63 -8.84 -10.92
CA TYR A 303 -7.71 -8.77 -11.91
C TYR A 303 -7.57 -9.89 -12.93
N ASP A 304 -8.46 -10.86 -12.88
CA ASP A 304 -8.49 -12.01 -13.78
C ASP A 304 -8.89 -11.62 -15.22
N PHE A 305 -9.46 -10.44 -15.38
CA PHE A 305 -9.82 -9.87 -16.69
C PHE A 305 -8.70 -9.02 -17.30
N VAL A 306 -7.58 -8.80 -16.63
CA VAL A 306 -6.48 -7.98 -17.14
C VAL A 306 -5.38 -8.85 -17.72
N LEU A 307 -5.05 -8.60 -18.98
CA LEU A 307 -3.98 -9.20 -19.74
C LEU A 307 -2.98 -8.13 -20.14
N LEU A 308 -1.70 -8.45 -20.12
CA LEU A 308 -0.65 -7.55 -20.56
C LEU A 308 0.06 -8.16 -21.76
N CYS A 309 0.40 -7.32 -22.72
CA CYS A 309 1.22 -7.70 -23.86
C CYS A 309 2.19 -6.58 -24.23
N THR A 310 3.32 -6.96 -24.81
CA THR A 310 4.17 -6.05 -25.59
C THR A 310 3.70 -6.05 -27.04
N PRO A 311 4.15 -5.07 -27.87
CA PRO A 311 3.85 -5.10 -29.31
C PRO A 311 4.21 -6.44 -29.97
N GLU A 312 5.33 -7.05 -29.60
CA GLU A 312 5.78 -8.34 -30.14
C GLU A 312 4.92 -9.51 -29.68
N SER A 313 4.45 -9.51 -28.44
CA SER A 313 3.65 -10.60 -27.88
C SER A 313 2.14 -10.44 -28.13
N PHE A 314 1.70 -9.34 -28.75
CA PHE A 314 0.28 -9.00 -28.91
C PHE A 314 -0.53 -10.12 -29.57
N GLY A 315 -0.03 -10.69 -30.67
CA GLY A 315 -0.73 -11.77 -31.39
C GLY A 315 -0.91 -13.04 -30.56
N ALA A 316 0.15 -13.46 -29.84
CA ALA A 316 0.09 -14.64 -28.98
C ALA A 316 -0.85 -14.47 -27.77
N VAL A 317 -0.86 -13.28 -27.17
CA VAL A 317 -1.76 -12.98 -26.05
C VAL A 317 -3.21 -12.84 -26.53
N LEU A 318 -3.43 -12.28 -27.74
CA LEU A 318 -4.73 -12.22 -28.37
C LEU A 318 -5.31 -13.64 -28.56
N ASP A 319 -4.52 -14.56 -29.09
CA ASP A 319 -4.91 -15.97 -29.28
C ASP A 319 -5.25 -16.67 -27.96
N ALA A 320 -4.53 -16.33 -26.89
CA ALA A 320 -4.81 -16.88 -25.56
C ALA A 320 -6.07 -16.28 -24.91
N ALA A 321 -6.40 -15.02 -25.22
CA ALA A 321 -7.48 -14.27 -24.61
C ALA A 321 -8.85 -14.52 -25.25
N VAL A 322 -8.86 -14.89 -26.53
CA VAL A 322 -10.06 -15.05 -27.36
C VAL A 322 -10.09 -16.46 -27.92
N ASP A 323 -11.25 -17.08 -27.90
CA ASP A 323 -11.48 -18.35 -28.58
C ASP A 323 -12.11 -18.04 -29.96
N PHE A 324 -11.35 -18.13 -31.00
CA PHE A 324 -11.76 -17.72 -32.36
C PHE A 324 -12.86 -18.63 -33.02
N GLY A 325 -13.26 -19.71 -32.34
CA GLY A 325 -14.32 -20.60 -32.82
C GLY A 325 -15.76 -20.09 -32.63
N GLU A 326 -15.96 -18.96 -31.96
CA GLU A 326 -17.28 -18.33 -31.73
C GLU A 326 -17.21 -16.82 -32.04
N GLU A 327 -18.37 -16.20 -32.31
CA GLU A 327 -18.49 -14.76 -32.59
C GLU A 327 -18.02 -13.89 -31.37
N LYS A 328 -17.17 -12.93 -31.60
CA LYS A 328 -16.54 -12.13 -30.55
C LYS A 328 -16.36 -10.68 -30.93
N ALA A 329 -16.45 -9.80 -29.94
CA ALA A 329 -16.22 -8.38 -30.11
C ALA A 329 -14.83 -7.98 -29.61
N VAL A 330 -14.07 -7.29 -30.46
CA VAL A 330 -12.85 -6.60 -30.04
C VAL A 330 -13.12 -5.10 -30.11
N VAL A 331 -12.94 -4.44 -28.99
CA VAL A 331 -13.16 -3.00 -28.84
C VAL A 331 -11.81 -2.32 -28.65
N PHE A 332 -11.46 -1.44 -29.58
CA PHE A 332 -10.28 -0.58 -29.43
C PHE A 332 -10.68 0.72 -28.76
N GLU A 333 -9.88 1.17 -27.81
CA GLU A 333 -10.04 2.50 -27.23
C GLU A 333 -9.74 3.58 -28.27
N GLU A 334 -10.58 4.59 -28.32
CA GLU A 334 -10.35 5.77 -29.15
C GLU A 334 -9.78 6.91 -28.29
N ASN A 335 -8.59 7.38 -28.63
CA ASN A 335 -7.89 8.44 -27.88
C ASN A 335 -7.71 8.18 -26.38
N GLY A 336 -7.63 6.92 -25.94
CA GLY A 336 -7.46 6.56 -24.55
C GLY A 336 -8.72 6.65 -23.70
N ILE A 337 -9.91 6.70 -24.31
CA ILE A 337 -11.20 6.78 -23.63
C ILE A 337 -12.01 5.54 -23.96
N LEU A 338 -12.55 4.90 -22.93
CA LEU A 338 -13.53 3.81 -23.12
C LEU A 338 -14.81 4.38 -23.76
N PRO A 339 -15.39 3.69 -24.77
CA PRO A 339 -16.63 4.15 -25.38
C PRO A 339 -17.74 4.34 -24.34
N ALA A 340 -18.45 5.47 -24.40
CA ALA A 340 -19.53 5.77 -23.46
C ALA A 340 -20.66 4.73 -23.48
N GLY A 341 -20.83 4.01 -24.59
CA GLY A 341 -21.82 2.93 -24.78
C GLY A 341 -21.33 1.54 -24.38
N LEU A 342 -20.13 1.39 -23.79
CA LEU A 342 -19.54 0.09 -23.46
C LEU A 342 -20.45 -0.84 -22.63
N PRO A 343 -21.20 -0.38 -21.58
CA PRO A 343 -22.15 -1.24 -20.89
C PRO A 343 -23.22 -1.83 -21.80
N GLY A 344 -23.84 -1.02 -22.65
CA GLY A 344 -24.84 -1.48 -23.62
C GLY A 344 -24.25 -2.43 -24.69
N LEU A 345 -22.99 -2.20 -25.10
CA LEU A 345 -22.29 -3.10 -26.02
C LEU A 345 -22.08 -4.48 -25.39
N LEU A 346 -21.65 -4.53 -24.12
CA LEU A 346 -21.47 -5.82 -23.42
C LEU A 346 -22.78 -6.60 -23.25
N GLU A 347 -23.88 -5.89 -23.10
CA GLU A 347 -25.22 -6.51 -23.04
C GLU A 347 -25.67 -7.04 -24.45
N GLN A 348 -25.41 -6.30 -25.50
CA GLN A 348 -25.82 -6.63 -26.86
C GLN A 348 -24.94 -7.71 -27.50
N THR A 349 -23.61 -7.73 -27.23
CA THR A 349 -22.72 -8.78 -27.74
C THR A 349 -22.98 -10.14 -27.11
N ALA A 350 -23.67 -10.20 -25.98
CA ALA A 350 -24.18 -11.46 -25.44
C ALA A 350 -25.37 -12.04 -26.25
N ALA A 351 -26.01 -11.22 -27.10
CA ALA A 351 -27.27 -11.54 -27.77
C ALA A 351 -27.26 -11.44 -29.32
N ALA A 352 -26.21 -10.88 -29.95
CA ALA A 352 -26.24 -10.53 -31.38
C ALA A 352 -25.37 -11.40 -32.27
N ALA A 353 -25.82 -11.59 -33.51
CA ALA A 353 -25.08 -12.20 -34.63
C ALA A 353 -24.07 -11.20 -35.23
N ALA A 354 -22.96 -11.71 -35.78
CA ALA A 354 -21.72 -11.00 -36.19
C ALA A 354 -21.86 -9.76 -37.08
N GLY A 355 -22.98 -9.58 -37.77
CA GLY A 355 -23.15 -8.46 -38.71
C GLY A 355 -23.55 -7.12 -38.13
N THR A 356 -24.02 -7.07 -36.87
CA THR A 356 -24.76 -5.91 -36.32
C THR A 356 -23.88 -4.91 -35.56
N VAL A 357 -22.66 -5.23 -35.20
CA VAL A 357 -21.82 -4.40 -34.32
C VAL A 357 -20.96 -3.37 -35.06
N ARG A 358 -20.80 -3.49 -36.37
CA ARG A 358 -20.00 -2.57 -37.19
C ARG A 358 -20.49 -1.11 -37.22
N GLU A 359 -21.75 -0.85 -36.97
CA GLU A 359 -22.35 0.48 -37.19
C GLU A 359 -22.46 1.37 -35.92
N MET A 360 -22.33 0.81 -34.70
CA MET A 360 -22.74 1.50 -33.50
C MET A 360 -21.71 2.49 -32.88
N PHE A 361 -20.45 2.49 -33.31
CA PHE A 361 -19.37 3.27 -32.63
C PHE A 361 -18.47 4.06 -33.57
N GLY A 362 -19.00 4.67 -34.61
CA GLY A 362 -18.19 5.55 -35.48
C GLY A 362 -16.97 4.87 -36.14
N GLY A 363 -17.04 3.57 -36.35
CA GLY A 363 -16.09 2.85 -37.19
C GLY A 363 -14.97 2.06 -36.51
N ARG A 364 -14.95 1.90 -35.18
CA ARG A 364 -13.83 1.22 -34.50
C ARG A 364 -14.18 0.10 -33.51
N ALA A 365 -15.40 -0.42 -33.50
CA ALA A 365 -15.65 -1.71 -32.90
C ALA A 365 -15.59 -2.76 -34.01
N VAL A 366 -14.63 -3.67 -33.96
CA VAL A 366 -14.47 -4.73 -34.98
C VAL A 366 -14.96 -6.02 -34.36
N VAL A 367 -16.01 -6.59 -34.96
CA VAL A 367 -16.39 -7.99 -34.71
C VAL A 367 -15.46 -8.85 -35.54
N ILE A 368 -14.69 -9.70 -34.91
CA ILE A 368 -13.74 -10.58 -35.59
C ILE A 368 -14.42 -11.93 -35.83
N SER A 369 -14.64 -12.24 -37.10
CA SER A 369 -14.75 -13.63 -37.57
C SER A 369 -13.33 -14.19 -37.81
N GLU A 370 -13.18 -15.51 -37.93
CA GLU A 370 -11.90 -16.17 -38.24
C GLU A 370 -11.13 -15.56 -39.44
N LEU A 371 -11.83 -14.89 -40.36
CA LEU A 371 -11.30 -14.25 -41.55
C LEU A 371 -10.56 -12.90 -41.28
N ASP A 372 -10.83 -12.23 -40.18
CA ASP A 372 -10.31 -10.86 -39.89
C ASP A 372 -9.13 -10.82 -38.96
N LYS A 373 -8.53 -11.97 -38.57
CA LYS A 373 -7.36 -12.04 -37.67
C LYS A 373 -6.18 -11.20 -38.19
N ALA A 374 -5.98 -11.16 -39.51
CA ALA A 374 -4.92 -10.36 -40.14
C ALA A 374 -5.12 -8.85 -40.00
N ALA A 375 -6.39 -8.37 -39.94
CA ALA A 375 -6.71 -6.96 -39.79
C ALA A 375 -6.49 -6.43 -38.37
N CYS A 376 -6.45 -7.29 -37.36
CA CYS A 376 -6.15 -6.92 -35.96
C CYS A 376 -4.65 -6.84 -35.64
N LEU A 377 -3.81 -7.42 -36.52
CA LEU A 377 -2.37 -7.46 -36.37
C LEU A 377 -1.67 -6.28 -37.09
N GLN A 378 -2.36 -5.52 -37.90
CA GLN A 378 -1.92 -4.25 -38.49
C GLN A 378 -2.34 -3.05 -37.64
#